data_89c753405e3a6f5016130cc1ed8433bc
#
_entry.id   89c753405e3a6f5016130cc1ed8433bc
#
_cell.length_a   1.000
_cell.length_b   1.000
_cell.length_c   1.000
_cell.angle_alpha   90.00
_cell.angle_beta   90.00
_cell.angle_gamma   90.00
#
_symmetry.space_group_name_H-M   'P 1'
#
loop_
_entity.id
_entity.type
_entity.pdbx_description
1 polymer ?
#
loop_
_entity_poly.entity_id
_entity_poly.type
_entity_poly.pdbx_seq_one_letter_code
_entity_poly.pdbx_strand_id
1 'polypeptide(L)'
;GALKVIEVEADDFDPEAVKELLTEQGRAVPDHMPDPKSLHLDGSKAKPASGGCGCAGSRIEAFAPAASPCQQANVPTDAEAGPSHLTHWPIQIRLVPADAPFLKGADLLLTADCVAVSMPGYHERFLPGKKVLMGCPKFDDVQLYVQRLAEIFSVSGIKSITVLEMEVPCCSNFSRIVAAALKQAGADISA
;
A
#
# COMPACT_ATOMS: atom_id res chain seq x y z
N GLY A 1 21.87 -18.18 0.08
CA GLY A 1 21.35 -19.39 0.67
C GLY A 1 19.91 -19.59 0.25
N ALA A 2 19.51 -20.81 -0.08
CA ALA A 2 18.14 -21.11 -0.49
C ALA A 2 17.19 -20.91 0.70
N LEU A 3 16.04 -20.30 0.46
CA LEU A 3 14.95 -20.20 1.42
C LEU A 3 14.52 -21.64 1.79
N LYS A 4 14.56 -21.99 3.06
CA LYS A 4 14.05 -23.27 3.53
C LYS A 4 12.64 -23.05 4.07
N VAL A 5 11.64 -23.52 3.33
CA VAL A 5 10.27 -23.57 3.82
C VAL A 5 10.13 -24.81 4.69
N ILE A 6 9.66 -24.64 5.93
CA ILE A 6 9.33 -25.72 6.86
C ILE A 6 7.82 -25.63 7.08
N GLU A 7 7.09 -26.66 6.71
CA GLU A 7 5.72 -26.85 7.14
C GLU A 7 5.72 -27.32 8.60
N VAL A 8 5.02 -26.62 9.45
CA VAL A 8 4.82 -26.97 10.85
C VAL A 8 3.33 -27.07 11.08
N GLU A 9 2.89 -28.20 11.61
CA GLU A 9 1.53 -28.33 12.11
C GLU A 9 1.41 -27.43 13.33
N ALA A 10 0.54 -26.43 13.27
CA ALA A 10 0.29 -25.51 14.38
C ALA A 10 -1.09 -25.81 14.97
N ASP A 11 -1.19 -25.71 16.29
CA ASP A 11 -2.47 -25.77 16.98
C ASP A 11 -3.39 -24.61 16.54
N ASP A 12 -4.69 -24.79 16.67
CA ASP A 12 -5.67 -23.76 16.43
C ASP A 12 -5.35 -22.51 17.29
N PHE A 13 -5.61 -21.32 16.72
CA PHE A 13 -5.38 -20.06 17.42
C PHE A 13 -6.20 -20.00 18.72
N ASP A 14 -5.50 -19.87 19.86
CA ASP A 14 -6.08 -19.70 21.18
C ASP A 14 -5.94 -18.25 21.67
N PRO A 15 -7.04 -17.46 21.67
CA PRO A 15 -7.03 -16.09 22.13
C PRO A 15 -6.62 -15.91 23.59
N GLU A 16 -6.94 -16.87 24.46
CA GLU A 16 -6.63 -16.78 25.88
C GLU A 16 -5.13 -17.00 26.13
N ALA A 17 -4.52 -17.98 25.48
CA ALA A 17 -3.08 -18.19 25.53
C ALA A 17 -2.29 -16.96 25.04
N VAL A 18 -2.79 -16.25 24.02
CA VAL A 18 -2.19 -15.01 23.55
C VAL A 18 -2.29 -13.89 24.58
N LYS A 19 -3.42 -13.75 25.27
CA LYS A 19 -3.60 -12.77 26.36
C LYS A 19 -2.62 -13.02 27.51
N GLU A 20 -2.48 -14.28 27.93
CA GLU A 20 -1.54 -14.68 28.96
C GLU A 20 -0.11 -14.31 28.56
N LEU A 21 0.31 -14.68 27.37
CA LEU A 21 1.64 -14.36 26.85
C LEU A 21 1.91 -12.85 26.80
N LEU A 22 0.94 -12.06 26.34
CA LEU A 22 1.07 -10.59 26.30
C LEU A 22 1.20 -10.00 27.71
N THR A 23 0.45 -10.55 28.67
CA THR A 23 0.49 -10.12 30.07
C THR A 23 1.85 -10.46 30.70
N GLU A 24 2.38 -11.66 30.47
CA GLU A 24 3.71 -12.06 30.93
C GLU A 24 4.81 -11.18 30.35
N GLN A 25 4.68 -10.74 29.10
CA GLN A 25 5.62 -9.83 28.44
C GLN A 25 5.46 -8.36 28.84
N GLY A 26 4.50 -8.03 29.74
CA GLY A 26 4.20 -6.66 30.13
C GLY A 26 3.67 -5.79 28.97
N ARG A 27 3.10 -6.40 27.94
CA ARG A 27 2.51 -5.71 26.79
C ARG A 27 1.02 -5.46 27.02
N ALA A 28 0.51 -4.38 26.45
CA ALA A 28 -0.92 -4.08 26.51
C ALA A 28 -1.74 -5.17 25.81
N VAL A 29 -2.71 -5.72 26.53
CA VAL A 29 -3.69 -6.67 25.96
C VAL A 29 -4.78 -5.84 25.27
N PRO A 30 -5.08 -6.10 23.99
CA PRO A 30 -6.17 -5.42 23.31
C PRO A 30 -7.52 -5.70 23.98
N ASP A 31 -8.38 -4.69 24.12
CA ASP A 31 -9.72 -4.82 24.70
C ASP A 31 -10.62 -5.79 23.91
N HIS A 32 -10.30 -6.01 22.64
CA HIS A 32 -11.01 -6.93 21.76
C HIS A 32 -10.02 -7.75 20.93
N MET A 33 -9.98 -9.05 21.17
CA MET A 33 -9.30 -10.01 20.31
C MET A 33 -10.28 -10.46 19.21
N PRO A 34 -9.90 -10.38 17.92
CA PRO A 34 -10.76 -10.86 16.86
C PRO A 34 -10.99 -12.36 17.00
N ASP A 35 -12.27 -12.79 16.98
CA ASP A 35 -12.61 -14.21 16.88
C ASP A 35 -12.16 -14.71 15.49
N PRO A 36 -11.27 -15.72 15.41
CA PRO A 36 -10.82 -16.30 14.14
C PRO A 36 -11.96 -16.78 13.26
N LYS A 37 -13.08 -17.21 13.87
CA LYS A 37 -14.29 -17.65 13.16
C LYS A 37 -15.11 -16.48 12.60
N SER A 38 -14.90 -15.26 13.09
CA SER A 38 -15.56 -14.04 12.59
C SER A 38 -14.81 -13.35 11.46
N LEU A 39 -13.58 -13.76 11.18
CA LEU A 39 -12.80 -13.34 10.01
C LEU A 39 -13.35 -14.03 8.75
N HIS A 40 -14.61 -13.78 8.45
CA HIS A 40 -15.14 -14.06 7.13
C HIS A 40 -14.49 -13.11 6.15
N LEU A 41 -13.61 -13.63 5.31
CA LEU A 41 -13.14 -12.99 4.08
C LEU A 41 -14.29 -12.94 3.04
N ASP A 42 -15.48 -12.52 3.49
CA ASP A 42 -16.58 -12.21 2.61
C ASP A 42 -16.33 -10.80 2.04
N GLY A 43 -15.94 -10.78 0.76
CA GLY A 43 -15.66 -9.55 0.02
C GLY A 43 -16.87 -8.64 -0.22
N SER A 44 -17.96 -8.79 0.53
CA SER A 44 -19.16 -7.99 0.40
C SER A 44 -19.23 -6.90 1.47
N LYS A 45 -19.03 -5.64 1.04
CA LYS A 45 -19.53 -4.41 1.67
C LYS A 45 -18.88 -3.98 2.99
N ALA A 46 -17.62 -3.64 2.97
CA ALA A 46 -17.12 -2.66 3.94
C ALA A 46 -17.66 -1.26 3.56
N LYS A 47 -18.70 -0.78 4.27
CA LYS A 47 -19.01 0.65 4.31
C LYS A 47 -17.77 1.40 4.76
N PRO A 48 -17.45 2.56 4.17
CA PRO A 48 -16.41 3.41 4.72
C PRO A 48 -16.87 3.84 6.12
N ALA A 49 -16.27 3.29 7.15
CA ALA A 49 -16.47 3.76 8.50
C ALA A 49 -15.76 5.12 8.61
N SER A 50 -16.55 6.18 8.70
CA SER A 50 -16.11 7.48 9.18
C SER A 50 -15.89 7.37 10.69
N GLY A 51 -14.75 6.82 11.08
CA GLY A 51 -14.35 6.67 12.47
C GLY A 51 -13.05 5.90 12.44
N GLY A 52 -11.94 6.58 12.75
CA GLY A 52 -10.62 6.02 12.66
C GLY A 52 -10.48 4.74 13.46
N CYS A 53 -10.59 3.59 12.82
CA CYS A 53 -9.99 2.40 13.38
C CYS A 53 -8.47 2.59 13.22
N GLY A 54 -7.75 2.60 14.34
CA GLY A 54 -6.31 2.85 14.40
C GLY A 54 -5.45 1.71 13.84
N CYS A 55 -5.88 1.09 12.74
CA CYS A 55 -5.08 0.10 12.04
C CYS A 55 -3.83 0.77 11.47
N ALA A 56 -2.65 0.30 11.85
CA ALA A 56 -1.36 0.82 11.38
C ALA A 56 -1.28 0.87 9.84
N GLY A 57 -1.97 -0.04 9.14
CA GLY A 57 -2.02 -0.11 7.69
C GLY A 57 -2.79 1.00 6.99
N SER A 58 -3.64 1.75 7.71
CA SER A 58 -4.46 2.85 7.15
C SER A 58 -4.02 4.24 7.62
N ARG A 59 -3.00 4.33 8.46
CA ARG A 59 -2.50 5.62 8.95
C ARG A 59 -1.77 6.34 7.82
N ILE A 60 -2.11 7.62 7.60
CA ILE A 60 -1.37 8.47 6.67
C ILE A 60 -0.05 8.86 7.34
N GLU A 61 1.05 8.47 6.73
CA GLU A 61 2.40 8.82 7.19
C GLU A 61 3.21 9.41 6.05
N ALA A 62 3.95 10.47 6.35
CA ALA A 62 4.97 11.02 5.47
C ALA A 62 6.32 10.93 6.21
N PHE A 63 7.26 10.21 5.62
CA PHE A 63 8.57 10.03 6.21
C PHE A 63 9.51 11.15 5.78
N ALA A 64 10.17 11.79 6.75
CA ALA A 64 11.27 12.70 6.46
C ALA A 64 12.45 11.91 5.87
N PRO A 65 13.29 12.52 4.99
CA PRO A 65 14.42 11.80 4.38
C PRO A 65 15.49 11.30 5.37
N ALA A 66 15.38 11.64 6.64
CA ALA A 66 16.32 11.21 7.69
C ALA A 66 15.65 10.18 8.62
N ALA A 67 16.16 8.98 8.55
CA ALA A 67 16.17 7.93 9.56
C ALA A 67 15.02 7.92 10.58
N SER A 68 13.78 7.61 10.14
CA SER A 68 12.75 7.20 11.11
C SER A 68 13.06 5.80 11.66
N PRO A 69 12.62 5.46 12.88
CA PRO A 69 12.79 4.10 13.43
C PRO A 69 12.26 3.00 12.51
N CYS A 70 11.21 3.27 11.72
CA CYS A 70 10.67 2.33 10.74
C CYS A 70 11.60 2.13 9.53
N GLN A 71 12.31 3.17 9.09
CA GLN A 71 13.31 3.04 8.03
C GLN A 71 14.53 2.25 8.51
N GLN A 72 14.95 2.43 9.76
CA GLN A 72 16.03 1.66 10.38
C GLN A 72 15.64 0.18 10.56
N ALA A 73 14.39 -0.11 10.90
CA ALA A 73 13.88 -1.48 11.03
C ALA A 73 13.79 -2.22 9.69
N ASN A 74 13.66 -1.49 8.58
CA ASN A 74 13.60 -2.04 7.22
C ASN A 74 14.95 -2.10 6.51
N VAL A 75 16.05 -1.75 7.16
CA VAL A 75 17.39 -1.95 6.59
C VAL A 75 17.72 -3.44 6.68
N PRO A 76 17.91 -4.15 5.55
CA PRO A 76 18.35 -5.54 5.57
C PRO A 76 19.71 -5.62 6.25
N THR A 77 19.84 -6.51 7.21
CA THR A 77 21.07 -6.64 8.05
C THR A 77 22.30 -7.11 7.27
N ASP A 78 22.13 -7.66 6.06
CA ASP A 78 23.21 -8.31 5.30
C ASP A 78 23.27 -7.92 3.82
N ALA A 79 22.55 -6.90 3.38
CA ALA A 79 22.63 -6.43 2.00
C ALA A 79 23.18 -5.00 1.97
N GLU A 80 24.07 -4.71 1.04
CA GLU A 80 24.43 -3.35 0.63
C GLU A 80 23.23 -2.69 -0.07
N ALA A 81 22.09 -2.66 0.64
CA ALA A 81 20.89 -2.02 0.15
C ALA A 81 21.02 -0.51 0.35
N GLY A 82 20.80 0.24 -0.71
CA GLY A 82 20.65 1.68 -0.63
C GLY A 82 19.51 2.10 0.31
N PRO A 83 19.44 3.36 0.71
CA PRO A 83 18.36 3.88 1.54
C PRO A 83 17.01 3.71 0.84
N SER A 84 15.95 3.45 1.59
CA SER A 84 14.60 3.47 1.04
C SER A 84 14.23 4.86 0.54
N HIS A 85 13.76 4.95 -0.70
CA HIS A 85 13.24 6.19 -1.29
C HIS A 85 11.74 6.36 -1.09
N LEU A 86 11.08 5.48 -0.33
CA LEU A 86 9.68 5.64 0.05
C LEU A 86 9.54 6.76 1.09
N THR A 87 8.69 7.76 0.78
CA THR A 87 8.55 8.98 1.59
C THR A 87 7.17 9.18 2.18
N HIS A 88 6.26 8.23 2.02
CA HIS A 88 4.88 8.34 2.49
C HIS A 88 4.25 6.95 2.70
N TRP A 89 3.13 6.95 3.40
CA TRP A 89 2.25 5.80 3.63
C TRP A 89 0.80 6.32 3.79
N PRO A 90 -0.24 5.60 3.37
CA PRO A 90 -0.25 4.30 2.65
C PRO A 90 0.13 4.43 1.18
N ILE A 91 0.37 3.26 0.51
CA ILE A 91 0.77 3.19 -0.90
C ILE A 91 -0.27 2.48 -1.79
N GLN A 92 -1.17 1.71 -1.22
CA GLN A 92 -2.22 1.04 -2.00
C GLN A 92 -3.30 2.03 -2.42
N ILE A 93 -3.64 2.04 -3.73
CA ILE A 93 -4.63 2.96 -4.32
C ILE A 93 -5.94 2.98 -3.51
N ARG A 94 -6.37 1.81 -3.03
CA ARG A 94 -7.62 1.67 -2.25
C ARG A 94 -7.57 2.32 -0.87
N LEU A 95 -6.40 2.47 -0.29
CA LEU A 95 -6.19 2.96 1.08
C LEU A 95 -5.88 4.46 1.14
N VAL A 96 -5.42 5.04 0.03
CA VAL A 96 -4.98 6.44 0.01
C VAL A 96 -6.19 7.36 -0.16
N PRO A 97 -6.44 8.29 0.79
CA PRO A 97 -7.44 9.33 0.61
C PRO A 97 -7.07 10.27 -0.55
N ALA A 98 -8.08 10.74 -1.28
CA ALA A 98 -7.85 11.60 -2.44
C ALA A 98 -7.19 12.94 -2.09
N ASP A 99 -7.43 13.44 -0.87
CA ASP A 99 -6.91 14.69 -0.32
C ASP A 99 -5.66 14.50 0.53
N ALA A 100 -5.01 13.33 0.48
CA ALA A 100 -3.82 13.05 1.27
C ALA A 100 -2.75 14.14 1.07
N PRO A 101 -2.20 14.70 2.15
CA PRO A 101 -1.29 15.86 2.07
C PRO A 101 -0.08 15.64 1.19
N PHE A 102 0.43 14.40 1.13
CA PHE A 102 1.60 14.03 0.32
C PHE A 102 1.33 14.01 -1.18
N LEU A 103 0.05 13.98 -1.61
CA LEU A 103 -0.34 14.01 -3.02
C LEU A 103 -0.37 15.43 -3.60
N LYS A 104 -0.43 16.47 -2.77
CA LYS A 104 -0.54 17.86 -3.26
C LYS A 104 0.64 18.26 -4.11
N GLY A 105 0.38 18.52 -5.40
CA GLY A 105 1.39 18.92 -6.38
C GLY A 105 2.48 17.88 -6.59
N ALA A 106 2.18 16.61 -6.39
CA ALA A 106 3.15 15.53 -6.52
C ALA A 106 3.38 15.11 -7.97
N ASP A 107 4.57 14.58 -8.22
CA ASP A 107 4.85 13.71 -9.36
C ASP A 107 4.45 12.28 -8.94
N LEU A 108 3.43 11.71 -9.60
CA LEU A 108 2.82 10.46 -9.20
C LEU A 108 3.44 9.28 -9.95
N LEU A 109 3.75 8.22 -9.22
CA LEU A 109 4.15 6.93 -9.76
C LEU A 109 3.03 5.92 -9.50
N LEU A 110 2.37 5.47 -10.55
CA LEU A 110 1.39 4.40 -10.49
C LEU A 110 2.03 3.08 -10.89
N THR A 111 2.07 2.12 -9.98
CA THR A 111 2.84 0.89 -10.14
C THR A 111 1.95 -0.33 -9.95
N ALA A 112 1.98 -1.28 -10.89
CA ALA A 112 1.38 -2.59 -10.67
C ALA A 112 2.14 -3.37 -9.59
N ASP A 113 1.44 -4.07 -8.70
CA ASP A 113 2.02 -4.76 -7.53
C ASP A 113 3.22 -5.64 -7.86
N CYS A 114 3.16 -6.35 -8.99
CA CYS A 114 4.24 -7.26 -9.40
C CYS A 114 5.53 -6.52 -9.82
N VAL A 115 5.46 -5.26 -10.25
CA VAL A 115 6.61 -4.52 -10.78
C VAL A 115 7.66 -4.29 -9.70
N ALA A 116 7.23 -3.87 -8.51
CA ALA A 116 8.15 -3.54 -7.42
C ALA A 116 9.03 -4.73 -7.00
N VAL A 117 8.49 -5.95 -7.10
CA VAL A 117 9.20 -7.19 -6.74
C VAL A 117 10.06 -7.72 -7.89
N SER A 118 9.58 -7.56 -9.15
CA SER A 118 10.26 -8.14 -10.31
C SER A 118 11.31 -7.24 -10.94
N MET A 119 11.33 -5.94 -10.59
CA MET A 119 12.26 -4.97 -11.20
C MET A 119 13.45 -4.67 -10.28
N PRO A 120 14.66 -5.14 -10.61
CA PRO A 120 15.86 -4.75 -9.88
C PRO A 120 16.09 -3.24 -9.94
N GLY A 121 16.47 -2.65 -8.79
CA GLY A 121 16.72 -1.22 -8.69
C GLY A 121 15.45 -0.35 -8.76
N TYR A 122 14.29 -0.91 -8.44
CA TYR A 122 13.01 -0.19 -8.45
C TYR A 122 13.05 1.06 -7.56
N HIS A 123 13.59 0.93 -6.34
CA HIS A 123 13.68 2.04 -5.39
C HIS A 123 14.53 3.19 -5.91
N GLU A 124 15.71 2.89 -6.44
CA GLU A 124 16.68 3.89 -6.88
C GLU A 124 16.29 4.58 -8.19
N ARG A 125 15.58 3.84 -9.05
CA ARG A 125 15.29 4.32 -10.41
C ARG A 125 13.98 5.07 -10.52
N PHE A 126 12.97 4.69 -9.75
CA PHE A 126 11.60 5.18 -9.96
C PHE A 126 11.01 5.95 -8.78
N LEU A 127 11.42 5.67 -7.55
CA LEU A 127 10.85 6.34 -6.37
C LEU A 127 11.39 7.75 -6.08
N PRO A 128 12.64 8.11 -6.44
CA PRO A 128 13.16 9.43 -6.07
C PRO A 128 12.28 10.56 -6.59
N GLY A 129 11.86 11.44 -5.66
CA GLY A 129 11.03 12.61 -5.97
C GLY A 129 9.55 12.31 -6.28
N LYS A 130 9.14 11.05 -6.33
CA LYS A 130 7.77 10.67 -6.68
C LYS A 130 6.97 10.16 -5.48
N LYS A 131 5.64 10.25 -5.60
CA LYS A 131 4.71 9.59 -4.69
C LYS A 131 4.15 8.35 -5.37
N VAL A 132 4.39 7.19 -4.77
CA VAL A 132 3.98 5.91 -5.36
C VAL A 132 2.60 5.50 -4.89
N LEU A 133 1.76 5.06 -5.81
CA LEU A 133 0.53 4.32 -5.51
C LEU A 133 0.58 2.99 -6.25
N MET A 134 0.17 1.92 -5.56
CA MET A 134 0.25 0.55 -6.06
C MET A 134 -1.12 -0.09 -6.18
N GLY A 135 -1.23 -1.07 -7.07
CA GLY A 135 -2.42 -1.89 -7.15
C GLY A 135 -2.34 -2.96 -8.23
N CYS A 136 -3.28 -3.90 -8.17
CA CYS A 136 -3.39 -4.99 -9.14
C CYS A 136 -4.71 -4.91 -9.91
N PRO A 137 -4.72 -4.56 -11.22
CA PRO A 137 -5.96 -4.48 -11.98
C PRO A 137 -6.66 -5.84 -12.18
N LYS A 138 -6.01 -6.94 -11.84
CA LYS A 138 -6.59 -8.28 -11.94
C LYS A 138 -7.33 -8.69 -10.66
N PHE A 139 -6.82 -8.32 -9.50
CA PHE A 139 -7.37 -8.75 -8.22
C PHE A 139 -8.28 -7.69 -7.58
N ASP A 140 -8.12 -6.43 -7.98
CA ASP A 140 -8.88 -5.32 -7.43
C ASP A 140 -10.02 -4.89 -8.37
N ASP A 141 -10.97 -4.13 -7.81
CA ASP A 141 -12.07 -3.55 -8.57
C ASP A 141 -11.58 -2.39 -9.43
N VAL A 142 -11.62 -2.59 -10.76
CA VAL A 142 -11.22 -1.60 -11.77
C VAL A 142 -12.05 -0.31 -11.68
N GLN A 143 -13.35 -0.42 -11.40
CA GLN A 143 -14.22 0.76 -11.30
C GLN A 143 -13.86 1.60 -10.07
N LEU A 144 -13.57 0.95 -8.97
CA LEU A 144 -13.08 1.62 -7.77
C LEU A 144 -11.76 2.36 -8.03
N TYR A 145 -10.85 1.77 -8.82
CA TYR A 145 -9.61 2.42 -9.20
C TYR A 145 -9.84 3.67 -10.05
N VAL A 146 -10.70 3.58 -11.06
CA VAL A 146 -11.05 4.73 -11.89
C VAL A 146 -11.63 5.86 -11.05
N GLN A 147 -12.57 5.56 -10.16
CA GLN A 147 -13.18 6.54 -9.27
C GLN A 147 -12.15 7.18 -8.33
N ARG A 148 -11.36 6.36 -7.64
CA ARG A 148 -10.36 6.85 -6.69
C ARG A 148 -9.28 7.70 -7.34
N LEU A 149 -8.75 7.27 -8.49
CA LEU A 149 -7.77 8.04 -9.24
C LEU A 149 -8.36 9.34 -9.79
N ALA A 150 -9.61 9.31 -10.28
CA ALA A 150 -10.29 10.52 -10.72
C ALA A 150 -10.48 11.55 -9.58
N GLU A 151 -10.85 11.09 -8.38
CA GLU A 151 -10.90 11.95 -7.19
C GLU A 151 -9.53 12.57 -6.89
N ILE A 152 -8.46 11.76 -6.88
CA ILE A 152 -7.08 12.22 -6.65
C ILE A 152 -6.70 13.28 -7.69
N PHE A 153 -6.92 13.03 -8.98
CA PHE A 153 -6.55 13.95 -10.06
C PHE A 153 -7.33 15.27 -9.99
N SER A 154 -8.57 15.24 -9.48
CA SER A 154 -9.41 16.44 -9.36
C SER A 154 -8.98 17.34 -8.20
N VAL A 155 -8.49 16.78 -7.07
CA VAL A 155 -8.31 17.58 -5.84
C VAL A 155 -6.84 17.81 -5.46
N SER A 156 -5.92 16.96 -5.92
CA SER A 156 -4.53 16.98 -5.44
C SER A 156 -3.57 17.79 -6.31
N GLY A 157 -4.00 18.28 -7.47
CA GLY A 157 -3.14 19.06 -8.37
C GLY A 157 -1.86 18.31 -8.79
N ILE A 158 -2.01 17.03 -9.14
CA ILE A 158 -0.91 16.17 -9.60
C ILE A 158 -0.21 16.83 -10.80
N LYS A 159 1.12 16.85 -10.80
CA LYS A 159 1.93 17.50 -11.85
C LYS A 159 2.21 16.56 -13.01
N SER A 160 2.58 15.34 -12.72
CA SER A 160 2.89 14.32 -13.72
C SER A 160 2.50 12.94 -13.22
N ILE A 161 2.29 12.02 -14.17
CA ILE A 161 1.97 10.63 -13.89
C ILE A 161 2.97 9.75 -14.64
N THR A 162 3.59 8.81 -13.93
CA THR A 162 4.38 7.74 -14.52
C THR A 162 3.66 6.43 -14.22
N VAL A 163 3.39 5.62 -15.23
CA VAL A 163 2.76 4.31 -15.08
C VAL A 163 3.79 3.21 -15.31
N LEU A 164 3.90 2.28 -14.35
CA LEU A 164 4.71 1.08 -14.48
C LEU A 164 3.82 -0.15 -14.43
N GLU A 165 3.79 -0.89 -15.51
CA GLU A 165 3.03 -2.12 -15.65
C GLU A 165 3.87 -3.24 -16.24
N MET A 166 3.49 -4.48 -16.00
CA MET A 166 4.14 -5.64 -16.60
C MET A 166 3.55 -5.90 -18.00
N GLU A 167 4.38 -6.32 -18.94
CA GLU A 167 3.96 -6.76 -20.29
C GLU A 167 3.23 -8.11 -20.27
N VAL A 168 2.18 -8.19 -19.44
CA VAL A 168 1.35 -9.38 -19.29
C VAL A 168 -0.13 -9.00 -19.34
N PRO A 169 -1.01 -9.89 -19.82
CA PRO A 169 -2.43 -9.58 -20.03
C PRO A 169 -3.17 -9.09 -18.78
N CYS A 170 -2.76 -9.53 -17.59
CA CYS A 170 -3.39 -9.09 -16.34
C CYS A 170 -3.04 -7.65 -15.95
N CYS A 171 -1.90 -7.12 -16.40
CA CYS A 171 -1.48 -5.73 -16.11
C CYS A 171 -1.85 -4.73 -17.21
N SER A 172 -2.03 -5.16 -18.45
CA SER A 172 -2.21 -4.29 -19.64
C SER A 172 -3.40 -3.34 -19.58
N ASN A 173 -4.28 -3.47 -18.59
CA ASN A 173 -5.38 -2.56 -18.34
C ASN A 173 -5.00 -1.38 -17.42
N PHE A 174 -3.82 -1.37 -16.80
CA PHE A 174 -3.50 -0.35 -15.80
C PHE A 174 -3.41 1.05 -16.43
N SER A 175 -2.72 1.19 -17.54
CA SER A 175 -2.67 2.44 -18.31
C SER A 175 -4.05 2.88 -18.80
N ARG A 176 -4.93 1.95 -19.16
CA ARG A 176 -6.32 2.26 -19.56
C ARG A 176 -7.16 2.77 -18.38
N ILE A 177 -6.96 2.23 -17.19
CA ILE A 177 -7.60 2.71 -15.94
C ILE A 177 -7.20 4.16 -15.69
N VAL A 178 -5.90 4.47 -15.82
CA VAL A 178 -5.37 5.83 -15.64
C VAL A 178 -5.97 6.79 -16.66
N ALA A 179 -6.02 6.41 -17.93
CA ALA A 179 -6.62 7.21 -18.99
C ALA A 179 -8.13 7.46 -18.74
N ALA A 180 -8.87 6.45 -18.29
CA ALA A 180 -10.27 6.58 -17.91
C ALA A 180 -10.46 7.54 -16.72
N ALA A 181 -9.61 7.46 -15.73
CA ALA A 181 -9.63 8.34 -14.55
C ALA A 181 -9.31 9.80 -14.91
N LEU A 182 -8.32 10.04 -15.77
CA LEU A 182 -8.00 11.38 -16.30
C LEU A 182 -9.20 11.98 -17.05
N LYS A 183 -9.83 11.19 -17.90
CA LYS A 183 -11.03 11.62 -18.63
C LYS A 183 -12.18 11.95 -17.67
N GLN A 184 -12.41 11.14 -16.66
CA GLN A 184 -13.46 11.36 -15.66
C GLN A 184 -13.18 12.60 -14.79
N ALA A 185 -11.93 12.86 -14.44
CA ALA A 185 -11.50 14.04 -13.69
C ALA A 185 -11.52 15.33 -14.53
N GLY A 186 -11.56 15.23 -15.85
CA GLY A 186 -11.36 16.39 -16.75
C GLY A 186 -9.97 17.01 -16.61
N ALA A 187 -8.98 16.22 -16.18
CA ALA A 187 -7.63 16.69 -15.88
C ALA A 187 -6.71 16.50 -17.10
N ASP A 188 -5.97 17.56 -17.42
CA ASP A 188 -4.91 17.56 -18.46
C ASP A 188 -3.55 17.43 -17.76
N ILE A 189 -3.15 16.21 -17.45
CA ILE A 189 -1.90 15.88 -16.78
C ILE A 189 -1.05 15.04 -17.73
N SER A 190 0.21 15.40 -17.92
CA SER A 190 1.13 14.60 -18.75
C SER A 190 1.37 13.23 -18.10
N ALA A 191 1.11 12.17 -18.85
CA ALA A 191 1.29 10.78 -18.43
C ALA A 191 2.33 10.08 -19.32
#